data_64547d715bd65df72b8715180dd8c054
#
_entry.id   64547d715bd65df72b8715180dd8c054
#
_cell.length_a   1.000
_cell.length_b   1.000
_cell.length_c   1.000
_cell.angle_alpha   90.00
_cell.angle_beta   90.00
_cell.angle_gamma   90.00
#
_symmetry.space_group_name_H-M   'P 1'
#
loop_
_entity.id
_entity.type
_entity.pdbx_description
1 polymer ?
#
loop_
_entity_poly.entity_id
_entity_poly.type
_entity_poly.pdbx_seq_one_letter_code
_entity_poly.pdbx_strand_id
1 'polypeptide(L)'
;MHITIVYPGKRPVPPPLYGGGQRVMYWLGKALVQLGHQVTLIAHPASHIPGVELRPIAEAEPADESWHRLIPPTTDVLHLRKTPRTPPPKPFVVTVGGNGRPGQTFHPNTIFLSRHHAGNHGSVHFVHNGLDLAEYECAAARGDYAVFLAKASWDVKNVSGAVQVCRRAGVELHVIGSRNWPLNLHRWLPNIRGVRYHGMLGGQPKADLLARARCLIFPVRWHEPFGNAITEGLASGCYVAATPYGSLPEIVTPDVGVLSAKAVELAEVVKNPARFKPETCRNHVLQGGFTHLDMARKYLAYYEKVLATGRLGEANDPVPQTKPGFDANRLLPWED
;
A
#
# COMPACT_ATOMS: atom_id res chain seq x y z
N MET A 1 5.94 23.50 -9.63
CA MET A 1 6.29 23.53 -8.20
C MET A 1 7.56 22.73 -7.95
N HIS A 2 8.30 23.09 -6.91
CA HIS A 2 9.38 22.29 -6.36
C HIS A 2 8.88 21.55 -5.10
N ILE A 3 8.73 20.25 -5.18
CA ILE A 3 8.23 19.41 -4.09
C ILE A 3 9.39 18.64 -3.45
N THR A 4 9.53 18.75 -2.12
CA THR A 4 10.53 17.96 -1.40
C THR A 4 9.84 16.84 -0.61
N ILE A 5 10.11 15.59 -1.00
CA ILE A 5 9.64 14.39 -0.31
C ILE A 5 10.65 14.03 0.79
N VAL A 6 10.18 13.96 2.03
CA VAL A 6 11.02 13.61 3.18
C VAL A 6 10.66 12.21 3.67
N TYR A 7 11.56 11.26 3.45
CA TYR A 7 11.39 9.86 3.81
C TYR A 7 12.64 9.28 4.49
N PRO A 8 13.04 9.80 5.66
CA PRO A 8 14.18 9.27 6.39
C PRO A 8 13.88 7.84 6.87
N GLY A 9 14.85 6.96 6.80
CA GLY A 9 14.68 5.59 7.26
C GLY A 9 15.81 4.65 6.83
N LYS A 10 15.76 3.45 7.40
CA LYS A 10 16.80 2.41 7.23
C LYS A 10 16.83 1.73 5.85
N ARG A 11 15.89 2.04 4.97
CA ARG A 11 15.74 1.37 3.68
C ARG A 11 15.67 2.40 2.55
N PRO A 12 16.25 2.09 1.40
CA PRO A 12 16.19 2.98 0.25
C PRO A 12 14.79 3.09 -0.36
N VAL A 13 14.62 4.11 -1.18
CA VAL A 13 13.47 4.34 -2.06
C VAL A 13 13.95 4.22 -3.51
N PRO A 14 13.49 3.21 -4.29
CA PRO A 14 12.59 2.12 -3.90
C PRO A 14 13.28 1.07 -3.01
N PRO A 15 12.52 0.25 -2.28
CA PRO A 15 13.10 -0.85 -1.53
C PRO A 15 13.45 -2.00 -2.50
N PRO A 16 14.57 -2.72 -2.28
CA PRO A 16 14.96 -3.85 -3.14
C PRO A 16 13.97 -5.03 -3.06
N LEU A 17 13.38 -5.23 -1.90
CA LEU A 17 12.39 -6.29 -1.64
C LEU A 17 11.07 -5.69 -1.15
N TYR A 18 10.55 -6.17 -0.02
CA TYR A 18 9.33 -5.70 0.60
C TYR A 18 9.50 -4.31 1.22
N GLY A 19 8.53 -3.41 0.97
CA GLY A 19 8.53 -2.05 1.50
C GLY A 19 7.45 -1.19 0.85
N GLY A 20 6.17 -1.46 1.18
CA GLY A 20 5.03 -0.78 0.52
C GLY A 20 5.11 0.75 0.59
N GLY A 21 5.48 1.32 1.76
CA GLY A 21 5.59 2.77 1.90
C GLY A 21 6.68 3.39 1.02
N GLN A 22 7.86 2.76 0.96
CA GLN A 22 8.96 3.21 0.08
C GLN A 22 8.59 3.10 -1.40
N ARG A 23 7.90 2.02 -1.77
CA ARG A 23 7.45 1.82 -3.15
C ARG A 23 6.45 2.90 -3.59
N VAL A 24 5.50 3.24 -2.73
CA VAL A 24 4.54 4.34 -3.00
C VAL A 24 5.24 5.67 -3.16
N MET A 25 6.25 5.99 -2.34
CA MET A 25 7.01 7.24 -2.48
C MET A 25 7.85 7.27 -3.76
N TYR A 26 8.38 6.12 -4.19
CA TYR A 26 9.03 5.98 -5.48
C TYR A 26 8.07 6.31 -6.63
N TRP A 27 6.88 5.72 -6.65
CA TRP A 27 5.87 5.99 -7.66
C TRP A 27 5.38 7.43 -7.63
N LEU A 28 5.21 8.01 -6.43
CA LEU A 28 4.83 9.42 -6.30
C LEU A 28 5.90 10.35 -6.89
N GLY A 29 7.17 10.17 -6.51
CA GLY A 29 8.27 10.98 -7.02
C GLY A 29 8.41 10.87 -8.54
N LYS A 30 8.31 9.65 -9.09
CA LYS A 30 8.32 9.41 -10.54
C LYS A 30 7.17 10.14 -11.25
N ALA A 31 5.96 10.03 -10.70
CA ALA A 31 4.78 10.67 -11.28
C ALA A 31 4.86 12.21 -11.25
N LEU A 32 5.35 12.79 -10.16
CA LEU A 32 5.53 14.25 -10.06
C LEU A 32 6.52 14.78 -11.09
N VAL A 33 7.64 14.06 -11.33
CA VAL A 33 8.59 14.40 -12.42
C VAL A 33 7.92 14.29 -13.79
N GLN A 34 7.16 13.22 -14.05
CA GLN A 34 6.40 13.04 -15.30
C GLN A 34 5.36 14.14 -15.53
N LEU A 35 4.82 14.73 -14.48
CA LEU A 35 3.88 15.86 -14.54
C LEU A 35 4.58 17.22 -14.61
N GLY A 36 5.92 17.25 -14.80
CA GLY A 36 6.68 18.47 -15.02
C GLY A 36 7.08 19.22 -13.74
N HIS A 37 7.04 18.58 -12.59
CA HIS A 37 7.44 19.20 -11.32
C HIS A 37 8.91 18.90 -10.98
N GLN A 38 9.57 19.84 -10.35
CA GLN A 38 10.88 19.60 -9.75
C GLN A 38 10.69 18.83 -8.43
N VAL A 39 11.46 17.77 -8.23
CA VAL A 39 11.34 16.92 -7.04
C VAL A 39 12.70 16.71 -6.39
N THR A 40 12.77 16.93 -5.09
CA THR A 40 13.90 16.53 -4.25
C THR A 40 13.45 15.45 -3.29
N LEU A 41 14.28 14.44 -3.08
CA LEU A 41 14.05 13.36 -2.13
C LEU A 41 15.09 13.42 -1.01
N ILE A 42 14.66 13.62 0.22
CA ILE A 42 15.50 13.51 1.42
C ILE A 42 15.28 12.11 2.00
N ALA A 43 16.23 11.20 1.77
CA ALA A 43 16.07 9.79 2.12
C ALA A 43 17.41 9.06 2.30
N HIS A 44 17.33 7.75 2.54
CA HIS A 44 18.49 6.86 2.64
C HIS A 44 19.45 7.05 1.44
N PRO A 45 20.80 7.04 1.66
CA PRO A 45 21.79 7.34 0.62
C PRO A 45 21.71 6.45 -0.63
N ALA A 46 21.27 5.20 -0.49
CA ALA A 46 21.08 4.28 -1.63
C ALA A 46 19.71 4.45 -2.34
N SER A 47 18.98 5.53 -2.07
CA SER A 47 17.72 5.82 -2.77
C SER A 47 17.98 6.37 -4.16
N HIS A 48 17.09 6.03 -5.10
CA HIS A 48 17.15 6.56 -6.46
C HIS A 48 15.76 6.59 -7.09
N ILE A 49 15.36 7.76 -7.59
CA ILE A 49 14.17 7.94 -8.42
C ILE A 49 14.61 8.70 -9.69
N PRO A 50 14.34 8.19 -10.90
CA PRO A 50 14.73 8.90 -12.13
C PRO A 50 14.20 10.32 -12.19
N GLY A 51 15.08 11.30 -12.47
CA GLY A 51 14.76 12.72 -12.55
C GLY A 51 14.56 13.44 -11.21
N VAL A 52 14.81 12.77 -10.07
CA VAL A 52 14.68 13.34 -8.73
C VAL A 52 16.06 13.60 -8.13
N GLU A 53 16.27 14.80 -7.59
CA GLU A 53 17.48 15.14 -6.82
C GLU A 53 17.47 14.41 -5.48
N LEU A 54 18.50 13.60 -5.19
CA LEU A 54 18.64 12.97 -3.88
C LEU A 54 19.48 13.86 -2.95
N ARG A 55 18.95 14.14 -1.78
CA ARG A 55 19.71 14.69 -0.63
C ARG A 55 19.81 13.61 0.45
N PRO A 56 20.95 12.93 0.54
CA PRO A 56 21.08 11.77 1.40
C PRO A 56 21.04 12.19 2.87
N ILE A 57 20.28 11.41 3.64
CA ILE A 57 20.33 11.46 5.09
C ILE A 57 20.77 10.07 5.58
N ALA A 58 21.93 10.04 6.28
CA ALA A 58 22.34 8.82 6.99
C ALA A 58 21.28 8.47 8.04
N GLU A 59 21.34 7.28 8.62
CA GLU A 59 20.40 6.75 9.63
C GLU A 59 20.16 7.71 10.81
N ALA A 60 19.85 8.97 10.52
CA ALA A 60 19.45 9.92 11.55
C ALA A 60 18.23 9.34 12.24
N GLU A 61 18.31 9.21 13.53
CA GLU A 61 17.14 9.05 14.36
C GLU A 61 16.10 10.06 13.87
N PRO A 62 14.88 9.65 13.51
CA PRO A 62 13.82 10.60 13.11
C PRO A 62 13.54 11.66 14.18
N ALA A 63 14.22 11.54 15.33
CA ALA A 63 14.08 12.37 16.51
C ALA A 63 14.80 13.72 16.42
N ASP A 64 15.89 13.85 15.67
CA ASP A 64 16.71 15.06 15.64
C ASP A 64 16.30 16.09 14.57
N GLU A 65 15.37 15.69 13.66
CA GLU A 65 14.88 16.53 12.56
C GLU A 65 16.00 17.21 11.75
N SER A 66 17.19 16.61 11.74
CA SER A 66 18.37 17.10 11.00
C SER A 66 18.13 17.29 9.49
N TRP A 67 17.05 16.66 8.97
CA TRP A 67 16.63 16.81 7.59
C TRP A 67 16.18 18.23 7.25
N HIS A 68 15.83 19.09 8.21
CA HIS A 68 15.44 20.49 7.95
C HIS A 68 16.54 21.26 7.19
N ARG A 69 17.82 21.05 7.53
CA ARG A 69 18.97 21.66 6.84
C ARG A 69 19.19 21.18 5.40
N LEU A 70 18.56 20.06 5.04
CA LEU A 70 18.65 19.49 3.69
C LEU A 70 17.55 20.00 2.76
N ILE A 71 16.59 20.78 3.26
CA ILE A 71 15.52 21.34 2.44
C ILE A 71 16.10 22.37 1.48
N PRO A 72 15.91 22.22 0.15
CA PRO A 72 16.29 23.25 -0.81
C PRO A 72 15.60 24.58 -0.52
N PRO A 73 16.29 25.73 -0.63
CA PRO A 73 15.63 27.04 -0.50
C PRO A 73 14.48 27.25 -1.49
N THR A 74 14.57 26.65 -2.66
CA THR A 74 13.58 26.68 -3.76
C THR A 74 12.38 25.79 -3.54
N THR A 75 12.35 24.97 -2.46
CA THR A 75 11.18 24.12 -2.14
C THR A 75 9.94 24.97 -1.92
N ASP A 76 8.86 24.64 -2.60
CA ASP A 76 7.54 25.24 -2.39
C ASP A 76 6.80 24.51 -1.26
N VAL A 77 6.75 23.17 -1.31
CA VAL A 77 5.99 22.34 -0.37
C VAL A 77 6.76 21.07 0.01
N LEU A 78 6.57 20.62 1.25
CA LEU A 78 7.11 19.37 1.77
C LEU A 78 6.04 18.29 1.82
N HIS A 79 6.42 17.08 1.42
CA HIS A 79 5.63 15.87 1.62
C HIS A 79 6.29 14.98 2.67
N LEU A 80 5.70 14.92 3.85
CA LEU A 80 6.24 14.20 5.01
C LEU A 80 5.51 12.87 5.23
N ARG A 81 6.18 11.92 5.88
CA ARG A 81 5.60 10.61 6.27
C ARG A 81 5.27 10.51 7.76
N LYS A 82 5.66 11.48 8.54
CA LYS A 82 5.36 11.61 9.97
C LYS A 82 5.13 13.07 10.29
N THR A 83 4.29 13.33 11.27
CA THR A 83 4.14 14.67 11.85
C THR A 83 5.49 15.11 12.42
N PRO A 84 6.01 16.26 12.00
CA PRO A 84 7.27 16.80 12.54
C PRO A 84 7.03 17.27 13.98
N ARG A 85 8.08 17.22 14.81
CA ARG A 85 8.06 17.75 16.19
C ARG A 85 8.12 19.26 16.21
N THR A 86 8.98 19.81 15.35
CA THR A 86 9.12 21.24 15.12
C THR A 86 8.56 21.58 13.73
N PRO A 87 7.76 22.64 13.59
CA PRO A 87 7.29 23.09 12.29
C PRO A 87 8.47 23.32 11.34
N PRO A 88 8.48 22.71 10.14
CA PRO A 88 9.50 22.99 9.16
C PRO A 88 9.32 24.39 8.55
N PRO A 89 10.37 24.95 7.90
CA PRO A 89 10.35 26.32 7.39
C PRO A 89 9.51 26.51 6.11
N LYS A 90 8.84 25.47 5.64
CA LYS A 90 8.04 25.45 4.40
C LYS A 90 6.66 24.84 4.66
N PRO A 91 5.62 25.21 3.89
CA PRO A 91 4.33 24.55 3.91
C PRO A 91 4.49 23.03 3.72
N PHE A 92 3.66 22.24 4.38
CA PHE A 92 3.79 20.78 4.31
C PHE A 92 2.48 20.03 4.43
N VAL A 93 2.48 18.82 3.90
CA VAL A 93 1.48 17.79 4.16
C VAL A 93 2.12 16.56 4.80
N VAL A 94 1.34 15.80 5.52
CA VAL A 94 1.77 14.54 6.14
C VAL A 94 0.93 13.39 5.59
N THR A 95 1.54 12.36 5.03
CA THR A 95 0.82 11.13 4.65
C THR A 95 1.07 10.03 5.66
N VAL A 96 0.02 9.55 6.32
CA VAL A 96 0.09 8.46 7.29
C VAL A 96 -0.27 7.14 6.61
N GLY A 97 0.65 6.16 6.67
CA GLY A 97 0.50 4.88 5.98
C GLY A 97 -0.01 3.73 6.83
N GLY A 98 -0.20 3.92 8.12
CA GLY A 98 -0.70 2.90 9.05
C GLY A 98 -1.80 3.45 9.93
N ASN A 99 -2.51 2.57 10.61
CA ASN A 99 -3.51 2.97 11.58
C ASN A 99 -2.87 3.62 12.81
N GLY A 100 -3.54 4.63 13.36
CA GLY A 100 -3.16 5.26 14.61
C GLY A 100 -3.49 4.41 15.84
N ARG A 101 -2.94 4.81 16.99
CA ARG A 101 -3.33 4.25 18.29
C ARG A 101 -4.62 4.92 18.78
N PRO A 102 -5.42 4.27 19.65
CA PRO A 102 -6.60 4.91 20.24
C PRO A 102 -6.28 6.29 20.81
N GLY A 103 -7.06 7.30 20.46
CA GLY A 103 -6.88 8.68 20.93
C GLY A 103 -5.68 9.43 20.33
N GLN A 104 -4.90 8.83 19.45
CA GLN A 104 -3.77 9.51 18.80
C GLN A 104 -4.27 10.69 17.94
N THR A 105 -3.67 11.85 18.14
CA THR A 105 -3.90 13.05 17.31
C THR A 105 -2.90 13.11 16.16
N PHE A 106 -3.30 13.78 15.08
CA PHE A 106 -2.48 14.00 13.90
C PHE A 106 -2.45 15.50 13.56
N HIS A 107 -1.46 15.92 12.78
CA HIS A 107 -1.41 17.29 12.28
C HIS A 107 -2.62 17.58 11.37
N PRO A 108 -3.22 18.79 11.38
CA PRO A 108 -4.34 19.16 10.49
C PRO A 108 -4.07 18.90 9.00
N ASN A 109 -2.81 18.99 8.56
CA ASN A 109 -2.40 18.71 7.19
C ASN A 109 -2.10 17.21 6.94
N THR A 110 -2.78 16.31 7.67
CA THR A 110 -2.61 14.87 7.48
C THR A 110 -3.56 14.34 6.41
N ILE A 111 -2.99 13.56 5.49
CA ILE A 111 -3.67 12.86 4.40
C ILE A 111 -3.59 11.37 4.69
N PHE A 112 -4.72 10.69 4.70
CA PHE A 112 -4.85 9.25 4.91
C PHE A 112 -4.88 8.49 3.56
N LEU A 113 -4.91 7.15 3.57
CA LEU A 113 -4.76 6.36 2.35
C LEU A 113 -6.09 5.91 1.73
N SER A 114 -7.21 6.10 2.43
CA SER A 114 -8.54 5.78 1.94
C SER A 114 -9.59 6.57 2.73
N ARG A 115 -10.81 6.61 2.24
CA ARG A 115 -11.94 7.24 2.94
C ARG A 115 -12.18 6.57 4.30
N HIS A 116 -12.18 5.23 4.34
CA HIS A 116 -12.31 4.47 5.58
C HIS A 116 -11.19 4.79 6.57
N HIS A 117 -9.95 4.84 6.07
CA HIS A 117 -8.79 5.17 6.89
C HIS A 117 -8.91 6.59 7.48
N ALA A 118 -9.25 7.59 6.66
CA ALA A 118 -9.50 8.96 7.12
C ALA A 118 -10.64 9.01 8.16
N GLY A 119 -11.76 8.34 7.90
CA GLY A 119 -12.91 8.28 8.80
C GLY A 119 -12.60 7.67 10.17
N ASN A 120 -11.68 6.68 10.26
CA ASN A 120 -11.23 6.12 11.54
C ASN A 120 -10.43 7.13 12.38
N HIS A 121 -9.91 8.16 11.75
CA HIS A 121 -9.11 9.21 12.37
C HIS A 121 -9.80 10.59 12.35
N GLY A 122 -11.13 10.63 12.19
CA GLY A 122 -11.90 11.87 12.24
C GLY A 122 -11.54 12.87 11.13
N SER A 123 -11.11 12.38 9.96
CA SER A 123 -10.72 13.19 8.82
C SER A 123 -11.50 12.82 7.55
N VAL A 124 -11.52 13.75 6.60
CA VAL A 124 -12.04 13.53 5.23
C VAL A 124 -10.95 13.57 4.19
N HIS A 125 -9.71 13.90 4.58
CA HIS A 125 -8.59 14.07 3.65
C HIS A 125 -7.90 12.73 3.40
N PHE A 126 -8.00 12.24 2.16
CA PHE A 126 -7.32 11.01 1.76
C PHE A 126 -6.88 11.04 0.31
N VAL A 127 -5.86 10.24 0.02
CA VAL A 127 -5.40 9.93 -1.33
C VAL A 127 -5.14 8.42 -1.40
N HIS A 128 -5.83 7.72 -2.30
CA HIS A 128 -5.52 6.33 -2.58
C HIS A 128 -4.11 6.21 -3.12
N ASN A 129 -3.37 5.19 -2.69
CA ASN A 129 -2.07 4.90 -3.28
C ASN A 129 -2.26 4.54 -4.75
N GLY A 130 -1.30 4.98 -5.58
CA GLY A 130 -1.23 4.60 -6.98
C GLY A 130 0.03 3.81 -7.27
N LEU A 131 -0.02 2.97 -8.29
CA LEU A 131 1.13 2.22 -8.80
C LEU A 131 1.43 2.56 -10.26
N ASP A 132 2.68 2.30 -10.68
CA ASP A 132 3.04 2.38 -12.10
C ASP A 132 2.67 1.07 -12.80
N LEU A 133 1.68 1.14 -13.68
CA LEU A 133 1.21 -0.03 -14.45
C LEU A 133 2.29 -0.64 -15.35
N ALA A 134 3.33 0.12 -15.72
CA ALA A 134 4.44 -0.40 -16.51
C ALA A 134 5.32 -1.42 -15.76
N GLU A 135 5.25 -1.44 -14.43
CA GLU A 135 5.94 -2.43 -13.60
C GLU A 135 5.18 -3.77 -13.47
N TYR A 136 3.97 -3.87 -14.03
CA TYR A 136 3.09 -5.03 -13.90
C TYR A 136 2.60 -5.50 -15.25
N GLU A 137 2.85 -6.75 -15.55
CA GLU A 137 2.37 -7.41 -16.74
C GLU A 137 1.15 -8.28 -16.44
N CYS A 138 0.32 -8.49 -17.44
CA CYS A 138 -0.78 -9.45 -17.41
C CYS A 138 -0.43 -10.55 -18.44
N ALA A 139 0.03 -11.70 -17.96
CA ALA A 139 0.41 -12.79 -18.86
C ALA A 139 -0.83 -13.38 -19.54
N ALA A 140 -0.70 -13.67 -20.85
CA ALA A 140 -1.75 -14.34 -21.62
C ALA A 140 -2.05 -15.76 -21.11
N ALA A 141 -0.98 -16.50 -20.73
CA ALA A 141 -1.10 -17.82 -20.11
C ALA A 141 -1.00 -17.70 -18.60
N ARG A 142 -2.06 -18.08 -17.89
CA ARG A 142 -2.13 -18.09 -16.44
C ARG A 142 -1.90 -19.47 -15.87
N GLY A 143 -1.20 -19.52 -14.74
CA GLY A 143 -1.06 -20.72 -13.93
C GLY A 143 -2.32 -21.00 -13.09
N ASP A 144 -2.45 -22.23 -12.64
CA ASP A 144 -3.57 -22.66 -11.79
C ASP A 144 -3.21 -22.52 -10.30
N TYR A 145 -2.81 -21.31 -9.88
CA TYR A 145 -2.47 -21.02 -8.51
C TYR A 145 -2.97 -19.64 -8.07
N ALA A 146 -3.13 -19.50 -6.76
CA ALA A 146 -3.44 -18.24 -6.10
C ALA A 146 -2.20 -17.65 -5.44
N VAL A 147 -2.16 -16.32 -5.25
CA VAL A 147 -1.09 -15.63 -4.55
C VAL A 147 -1.62 -14.94 -3.29
N PHE A 148 -0.89 -15.09 -2.19
CA PHE A 148 -0.99 -14.25 -1.00
C PHE A 148 0.23 -13.31 -0.98
N LEU A 149 -0.01 -12.00 -0.89
CA LEU A 149 1.04 -10.97 -0.92
C LEU A 149 0.91 -10.06 0.30
N ALA A 150 1.54 -10.44 1.40
CA ALA A 150 1.62 -9.62 2.62
C ALA A 150 2.70 -10.17 3.56
N LYS A 151 3.02 -9.41 4.62
CA LYS A 151 3.89 -9.90 5.69
C LYS A 151 3.19 -11.04 6.45
N ALA A 152 3.48 -12.28 6.07
CA ALA A 152 2.82 -13.47 6.60
C ALA A 152 2.98 -13.68 8.11
N SER A 153 3.97 -13.05 8.74
CA SER A 153 4.18 -13.07 10.19
C SER A 153 3.29 -12.09 10.98
N TRP A 154 2.41 -11.35 10.31
CA TRP A 154 1.44 -10.49 10.97
C TRP A 154 0.07 -11.18 11.01
N ASP A 155 -0.43 -11.49 12.19
CA ASP A 155 -1.68 -12.21 12.38
C ASP A 155 -2.87 -11.52 11.71
N VAL A 156 -2.88 -10.18 11.71
CA VAL A 156 -3.90 -9.38 11.02
C VAL A 156 -3.95 -9.60 9.51
N LYS A 157 -2.88 -10.13 8.90
CA LYS A 157 -2.84 -10.47 7.47
C LYS A 157 -3.43 -11.85 7.16
N ASN A 158 -3.59 -12.70 8.18
CA ASN A 158 -4.33 -13.96 8.13
C ASN A 158 -3.88 -14.92 7.02
N VAL A 159 -2.58 -15.23 6.98
CA VAL A 159 -2.06 -16.22 6.01
C VAL A 159 -2.70 -17.60 6.20
N SER A 160 -3.08 -17.96 7.43
CA SER A 160 -3.80 -19.21 7.73
C SER A 160 -5.16 -19.27 7.04
N GLY A 161 -5.90 -18.16 7.03
CA GLY A 161 -7.15 -18.04 6.28
C GLY A 161 -6.95 -18.21 4.77
N ALA A 162 -5.87 -17.64 4.20
CA ALA A 162 -5.54 -17.83 2.79
C ALA A 162 -5.26 -19.31 2.47
N VAL A 163 -4.51 -19.99 3.32
CA VAL A 163 -4.25 -21.45 3.20
C VAL A 163 -5.54 -22.24 3.26
N GLN A 164 -6.44 -21.89 4.17
CA GLN A 164 -7.75 -22.55 4.33
C GLN A 164 -8.64 -22.41 3.09
N VAL A 165 -8.75 -21.17 2.56
CA VAL A 165 -9.49 -20.89 1.31
C VAL A 165 -8.95 -21.74 0.16
N CYS A 166 -7.64 -21.73 -0.06
CA CYS A 166 -7.03 -22.47 -1.16
C CYS A 166 -7.18 -23.99 -1.02
N ARG A 167 -7.07 -24.53 0.20
CA ARG A 167 -7.30 -25.96 0.45
C ARG A 167 -8.73 -26.37 0.12
N ARG A 168 -9.73 -25.58 0.54
CA ARG A 168 -11.13 -25.82 0.22
C ARG A 168 -11.39 -25.75 -1.30
N ALA A 169 -10.71 -24.83 -1.98
CA ALA A 169 -10.82 -24.66 -3.42
C ALA A 169 -10.06 -25.72 -4.23
N GLY A 170 -9.14 -26.46 -3.62
CA GLY A 170 -8.23 -27.39 -4.32
C GLY A 170 -7.19 -26.68 -5.19
N VAL A 171 -6.82 -25.42 -4.87
CA VAL A 171 -5.91 -24.57 -5.64
C VAL A 171 -4.61 -24.38 -4.87
N GLU A 172 -3.46 -24.43 -5.56
CA GLU A 172 -2.16 -24.17 -4.97
C GLU A 172 -2.03 -22.71 -4.56
N LEU A 173 -1.43 -22.45 -3.37
CA LEU A 173 -1.17 -21.11 -2.84
C LEU A 173 0.31 -20.77 -2.87
N HIS A 174 0.66 -19.65 -3.51
CA HIS A 174 1.98 -19.05 -3.43
C HIS A 174 2.00 -17.90 -2.42
N VAL A 175 2.81 -18.01 -1.37
CA VAL A 175 2.92 -17.02 -0.30
C VAL A 175 4.16 -16.16 -0.51
N ILE A 176 3.95 -14.86 -0.77
CA ILE A 176 4.99 -13.84 -0.88
C ILE A 176 4.93 -12.94 0.36
N GLY A 177 6.08 -12.75 1.04
CA GLY A 177 6.16 -11.93 2.26
C GLY A 177 6.32 -12.75 3.53
N SER A 178 6.66 -14.04 3.41
CA SER A 178 7.10 -14.86 4.54
C SER A 178 8.55 -14.52 4.92
N ARG A 179 8.96 -14.83 6.15
CA ARG A 179 10.38 -14.99 6.45
C ARG A 179 10.89 -16.22 5.68
N ASN A 180 12.16 -16.14 5.21
CA ASN A 180 12.87 -17.35 4.78
C ASN A 180 13.02 -18.26 5.99
N TRP A 181 12.03 -19.07 6.24
CA TRP A 181 12.17 -20.15 7.18
C TRP A 181 13.07 -21.22 6.53
N PRO A 182 13.91 -21.95 7.30
CA PRO A 182 14.79 -22.94 6.71
C PRO A 182 13.97 -23.86 5.83
N LEU A 183 14.29 -23.81 4.57
CA LEU A 183 13.46 -23.99 3.38
C LEU A 183 12.86 -25.36 3.18
N ASN A 184 13.18 -26.34 3.98
CA ASN A 184 12.84 -27.72 3.67
C ASN A 184 11.90 -28.40 4.69
N LEU A 185 11.65 -27.78 5.85
CA LEU A 185 10.76 -28.38 6.85
C LEU A 185 9.32 -28.50 6.37
N HIS A 186 8.85 -27.52 5.56
CA HIS A 186 7.49 -27.55 5.00
C HIS A 186 7.28 -28.66 3.95
N ARG A 187 8.35 -29.13 3.32
CA ARG A 187 8.29 -30.22 2.35
C ARG A 187 8.02 -31.57 3.02
N TRP A 188 8.30 -31.67 4.31
CA TRP A 188 8.15 -32.90 5.12
C TRP A 188 6.89 -32.91 5.99
N LEU A 189 6.16 -31.80 6.12
CA LEU A 189 4.92 -31.74 6.88
C LEU A 189 3.73 -32.08 5.96
N PRO A 190 3.04 -33.20 6.14
CA PRO A 190 1.95 -33.66 5.27
C PRO A 190 0.76 -32.69 5.21
N ASN A 191 0.66 -31.73 6.12
CA ASN A 191 -0.40 -30.74 6.19
C ASN A 191 -0.17 -29.47 5.35
N ILE A 192 0.95 -29.34 4.58
CA ILE A 192 1.29 -28.16 3.79
C ILE A 192 1.31 -28.48 2.29
N ARG A 193 0.74 -29.60 1.86
CA ARG A 193 0.55 -29.87 0.42
C ARG A 193 -0.27 -28.74 -0.20
N GLY A 194 0.21 -28.19 -1.33
CA GLY A 194 -0.46 -27.12 -2.06
C GLY A 194 -0.11 -25.71 -1.59
N VAL A 195 0.94 -25.50 -0.77
CA VAL A 195 1.44 -24.15 -0.39
C VAL A 195 2.92 -24.02 -0.71
N ARG A 196 3.29 -22.98 -1.45
CA ARG A 196 4.70 -22.62 -1.74
C ARG A 196 5.06 -21.27 -1.12
N TYR A 197 6.10 -21.25 -0.31
CA TYR A 197 6.62 -20.03 0.33
C TYR A 197 7.81 -19.50 -0.45
N HIS A 198 7.72 -18.22 -0.89
CA HIS A 198 8.75 -17.57 -1.71
C HIS A 198 9.63 -16.59 -0.91
N GLY A 199 9.42 -16.45 0.39
CA GLY A 199 10.13 -15.44 1.17
C GLY A 199 9.68 -14.01 0.83
N MET A 200 10.57 -13.05 1.07
CA MET A 200 10.35 -11.65 0.70
C MET A 200 10.81 -11.42 -0.73
N LEU A 201 9.89 -11.22 -1.65
CA LEU A 201 10.18 -10.88 -3.04
C LEU A 201 9.90 -9.41 -3.32
N GLY A 202 10.65 -8.85 -4.27
CA GLY A 202 10.45 -7.54 -4.87
C GLY A 202 10.78 -7.58 -6.36
N GLY A 203 10.58 -6.46 -7.07
CA GLY A 203 10.93 -6.33 -8.48
C GLY A 203 10.33 -7.42 -9.38
N GLN A 204 11.08 -7.81 -10.42
CA GLN A 204 10.61 -8.74 -11.46
C GLN A 204 10.15 -10.11 -10.93
N PRO A 205 10.85 -10.79 -9.98
CA PRO A 205 10.38 -12.09 -9.48
C PRO A 205 8.99 -12.04 -8.83
N LYS A 206 8.65 -10.93 -8.16
CA LYS A 206 7.30 -10.71 -7.62
C LYS A 206 6.30 -10.47 -8.76
N ALA A 207 6.65 -9.62 -9.72
CA ALA A 207 5.79 -9.29 -10.85
C ALA A 207 5.47 -10.53 -11.70
N ASP A 208 6.44 -11.40 -11.95
CA ASP A 208 6.26 -12.65 -12.71
C ASP A 208 5.27 -13.61 -12.03
N LEU A 209 5.39 -13.75 -10.71
CA LEU A 209 4.44 -14.58 -9.94
C LEU A 209 3.02 -14.00 -9.98
N LEU A 210 2.87 -12.69 -9.89
CA LEU A 210 1.57 -12.04 -9.98
C LEU A 210 0.99 -12.14 -11.40
N ALA A 211 1.81 -11.89 -12.44
CA ALA A 211 1.38 -11.91 -13.84
C ALA A 211 0.74 -13.23 -14.25
N ARG A 212 1.20 -14.35 -13.66
CA ARG A 212 0.72 -15.70 -13.97
C ARG A 212 -0.30 -16.23 -12.96
N ALA A 213 -0.50 -15.58 -11.83
CA ALA A 213 -1.46 -16.05 -10.84
C ALA A 213 -2.91 -15.86 -11.33
N ARG A 214 -3.79 -16.81 -11.01
CA ARG A 214 -5.22 -16.68 -11.33
C ARG A 214 -5.91 -15.66 -10.44
N CYS A 215 -5.57 -15.60 -9.14
CA CYS A 215 -6.18 -14.67 -8.19
C CYS A 215 -5.20 -14.25 -7.08
N LEU A 216 -5.54 -13.13 -6.46
CA LEU A 216 -4.96 -12.69 -5.21
C LEU A 216 -5.92 -13.00 -4.06
N ILE A 217 -5.43 -13.70 -3.02
CA ILE A 217 -6.17 -13.94 -1.79
C ILE A 217 -5.65 -13.02 -0.70
N PHE A 218 -6.54 -12.21 -0.14
CA PHE A 218 -6.17 -11.19 0.84
C PHE A 218 -7.16 -11.12 2.01
N PRO A 219 -7.24 -12.17 2.86
CA PRO A 219 -8.26 -12.35 3.88
C PRO A 219 -7.87 -11.64 5.20
N VAL A 220 -7.48 -10.38 5.13
CA VAL A 220 -7.03 -9.62 6.29
C VAL A 220 -8.09 -9.50 7.37
N ARG A 221 -7.68 -9.45 8.65
CA ARG A 221 -8.55 -9.34 9.81
C ARG A 221 -8.33 -8.04 10.58
N TRP A 222 -8.13 -6.96 9.84
CA TRP A 222 -7.96 -5.62 10.39
C TRP A 222 -8.50 -4.55 9.44
N HIS A 223 -8.61 -3.34 9.92
CA HIS A 223 -8.95 -2.19 9.09
C HIS A 223 -7.76 -1.83 8.19
N GLU A 224 -7.67 -2.46 7.01
CA GLU A 224 -6.59 -2.20 6.06
C GLU A 224 -6.60 -0.74 5.62
N PRO A 225 -5.49 0.02 5.78
CA PRO A 225 -5.45 1.42 5.39
C PRO A 225 -5.64 1.65 3.89
N PHE A 226 -5.05 0.78 3.04
CA PHE A 226 -5.23 0.80 1.59
C PHE A 226 -5.16 -0.60 0.96
N GLY A 227 -4.07 -1.36 1.20
CA GLY A 227 -3.90 -2.68 0.59
C GLY A 227 -3.24 -2.62 -0.79
N ASN A 228 -2.00 -2.14 -0.89
CA ASN A 228 -1.24 -2.10 -2.15
C ASN A 228 -1.23 -3.45 -2.89
N ALA A 229 -1.21 -4.56 -2.16
CA ALA A 229 -1.25 -5.89 -2.74
C ALA A 229 -2.48 -6.12 -3.65
N ILE A 230 -3.63 -5.52 -3.30
CA ILE A 230 -4.86 -5.60 -4.09
C ILE A 230 -4.64 -4.94 -5.46
N THR A 231 -4.16 -3.70 -5.48
CA THR A 231 -3.92 -2.98 -6.74
C THR A 231 -2.79 -3.61 -7.55
N GLU A 232 -1.76 -4.16 -6.91
CA GLU A 232 -0.69 -4.93 -7.57
C GLU A 232 -1.24 -6.20 -8.24
N GLY A 233 -2.11 -6.95 -7.53
CA GLY A 233 -2.79 -8.13 -8.08
C GLY A 233 -3.69 -7.77 -9.27
N LEU A 234 -4.56 -6.77 -9.11
CA LEU A 234 -5.45 -6.29 -10.17
C LEU A 234 -4.66 -5.79 -11.40
N ALA A 235 -3.57 -5.04 -11.20
CA ALA A 235 -2.69 -4.57 -12.27
C ALA A 235 -2.07 -5.74 -13.07
N SER A 236 -1.82 -6.86 -12.40
CA SER A 236 -1.34 -8.10 -13.01
C SER A 236 -2.47 -8.99 -13.56
N GLY A 237 -3.72 -8.50 -13.57
CA GLY A 237 -4.89 -9.23 -14.07
C GLY A 237 -5.43 -10.31 -13.12
N CYS A 238 -4.98 -10.37 -11.85
CA CYS A 238 -5.57 -11.24 -10.85
C CYS A 238 -6.92 -10.68 -10.39
N TYR A 239 -7.96 -11.50 -10.36
CA TYR A 239 -9.13 -11.12 -9.56
C TYR A 239 -8.82 -11.29 -8.06
N VAL A 240 -9.64 -10.68 -7.21
CA VAL A 240 -9.39 -10.59 -5.77
C VAL A 240 -10.43 -11.37 -4.97
N ALA A 241 -9.95 -12.22 -4.07
CA ALA A 241 -10.76 -12.84 -3.02
C ALA A 241 -10.28 -12.29 -1.66
N ALA A 242 -11.05 -11.42 -1.02
CA ALA A 242 -10.61 -10.70 0.17
C ALA A 242 -11.73 -10.51 1.21
N THR A 243 -11.38 -10.03 2.40
CA THR A 243 -12.35 -9.64 3.42
C THR A 243 -12.88 -8.22 3.19
N PRO A 244 -14.08 -7.87 3.69
CA PRO A 244 -14.68 -6.53 3.49
C PRO A 244 -14.17 -5.50 4.51
N TYR A 245 -12.89 -5.50 4.87
CA TYR A 245 -12.36 -4.70 5.96
C TYR A 245 -11.49 -3.53 5.50
N GLY A 246 -11.67 -2.39 6.16
CA GLY A 246 -10.90 -1.18 5.88
C GLY A 246 -11.24 -0.60 4.51
N SER A 247 -10.21 -0.31 3.73
CA SER A 247 -10.32 0.25 2.38
C SER A 247 -10.76 -0.73 1.30
N LEU A 248 -10.82 -2.03 1.60
CA LEU A 248 -11.02 -3.06 0.56
C LEU A 248 -12.33 -2.88 -0.23
N PRO A 249 -13.47 -2.47 0.39
CA PRO A 249 -14.68 -2.14 -0.34
C PRO A 249 -14.58 -0.90 -1.25
N GLU A 250 -13.56 -0.05 -1.05
CA GLU A 250 -13.31 1.10 -1.94
C GLU A 250 -12.55 0.71 -3.20
N ILE A 251 -11.90 -0.46 -3.20
CA ILE A 251 -10.99 -0.90 -4.27
C ILE A 251 -11.58 -2.09 -5.04
N VAL A 252 -12.23 -3.01 -4.36
CA VAL A 252 -12.72 -4.27 -4.97
C VAL A 252 -14.19 -4.14 -5.27
N THR A 253 -14.52 -4.06 -6.57
CA THR A 253 -15.89 -4.11 -7.08
C THR A 253 -16.28 -5.54 -7.48
N PRO A 254 -17.58 -5.85 -7.65
CA PRO A 254 -18.05 -7.19 -8.05
C PRO A 254 -17.45 -7.70 -9.37
N ASP A 255 -17.00 -6.81 -10.27
CA ASP A 255 -16.43 -7.16 -11.58
C ASP A 255 -14.98 -7.65 -11.48
N VAL A 256 -14.29 -7.33 -10.38
CA VAL A 256 -12.86 -7.64 -10.19
C VAL A 256 -12.58 -8.50 -8.96
N GLY A 257 -13.60 -8.83 -8.15
CA GLY A 257 -13.39 -9.68 -7.00
C GLY A 257 -14.61 -9.93 -6.14
N VAL A 258 -14.40 -10.61 -5.03
CA VAL A 258 -15.40 -10.89 -4.00
C VAL A 258 -14.85 -10.53 -2.64
N LEU A 259 -15.72 -9.93 -1.83
CA LEU A 259 -15.43 -9.57 -0.45
C LEU A 259 -16.31 -10.41 0.48
N SER A 260 -15.68 -11.24 1.32
CA SER A 260 -16.38 -12.03 2.35
C SER A 260 -15.45 -12.31 3.53
N ALA A 261 -16.02 -12.37 4.73
CA ALA A 261 -15.33 -12.84 5.93
C ALA A 261 -15.44 -14.37 6.13
N LYS A 262 -16.03 -15.09 5.17
CA LYS A 262 -16.26 -16.55 5.23
C LYS A 262 -15.33 -17.28 4.26
N ALA A 263 -14.56 -18.21 4.79
CA ALA A 263 -13.63 -19.00 3.98
C ALA A 263 -14.33 -19.78 2.87
N VAL A 264 -15.52 -20.32 3.14
CA VAL A 264 -16.31 -21.10 2.18
C VAL A 264 -16.72 -20.25 0.96
N GLU A 265 -17.17 -19.02 1.18
CA GLU A 265 -17.59 -18.12 0.08
C GLU A 265 -16.40 -17.70 -0.80
N LEU A 266 -15.25 -17.40 -0.18
CA LEU A 266 -14.04 -17.10 -0.93
C LEU A 266 -13.51 -18.33 -1.68
N ALA A 267 -13.61 -19.53 -1.10
CA ALA A 267 -13.16 -20.76 -1.73
C ALA A 267 -13.99 -21.10 -2.99
N GLU A 268 -15.30 -20.87 -2.95
CA GLU A 268 -16.17 -21.05 -4.13
C GLU A 268 -15.75 -20.16 -5.29
N VAL A 269 -15.41 -18.90 -5.02
CA VAL A 269 -14.93 -17.96 -6.05
C VAL A 269 -13.57 -18.39 -6.60
N VAL A 270 -12.66 -18.84 -5.73
CA VAL A 270 -11.33 -19.31 -6.15
C VAL A 270 -11.45 -20.58 -7.00
N LYS A 271 -12.39 -21.47 -6.70
CA LYS A 271 -12.67 -22.68 -7.48
C LYS A 271 -13.28 -22.37 -8.85
N ASN A 272 -14.19 -21.38 -8.91
CA ASN A 272 -15.01 -21.05 -10.09
C ASN A 272 -14.73 -19.62 -10.62
N PRO A 273 -13.56 -19.35 -11.24
CA PRO A 273 -13.13 -18.00 -11.62
C PRO A 273 -13.73 -17.48 -12.94
N ALA A 274 -14.53 -18.25 -13.66
CA ALA A 274 -14.89 -18.00 -15.06
C ALA A 274 -15.50 -16.63 -15.37
N ARG A 275 -16.07 -15.94 -14.36
CA ARG A 275 -16.67 -14.61 -14.54
C ARG A 275 -15.65 -13.46 -14.56
N PHE A 276 -14.41 -13.71 -14.10
CA PHE A 276 -13.41 -12.65 -13.99
C PHE A 276 -12.46 -12.68 -15.19
N LYS A 277 -12.35 -11.55 -15.86
CA LYS A 277 -11.44 -11.36 -17.00
C LYS A 277 -10.20 -10.58 -16.55
N PRO A 278 -8.99 -11.05 -16.88
CA PRO A 278 -7.75 -10.38 -16.51
C PRO A 278 -7.68 -8.92 -16.96
N GLU A 279 -8.16 -8.65 -18.17
CA GLU A 279 -8.20 -7.30 -18.76
C GLU A 279 -9.12 -6.38 -17.94
N THR A 280 -10.27 -6.89 -17.46
CA THR A 280 -11.20 -6.12 -16.61
C THR A 280 -10.50 -5.74 -15.29
N CYS A 281 -9.77 -6.68 -14.66
CA CYS A 281 -9.02 -6.41 -13.44
C CYS A 281 -7.95 -5.31 -13.66
N ARG A 282 -7.18 -5.41 -14.74
CA ARG A 282 -6.16 -4.41 -15.07
C ARG A 282 -6.77 -3.04 -15.41
N ASN A 283 -7.83 -3.03 -16.21
CA ASN A 283 -8.54 -1.80 -16.58
C ASN A 283 -9.19 -1.13 -15.37
N HIS A 284 -9.61 -1.88 -14.38
CA HIS A 284 -10.12 -1.35 -13.13
C HIS A 284 -9.07 -0.49 -12.38
N VAL A 285 -7.79 -0.87 -12.41
CA VAL A 285 -6.71 -0.05 -11.84
C VAL A 285 -6.52 1.24 -12.63
N LEU A 286 -6.53 1.14 -13.98
CA LEU A 286 -6.35 2.27 -14.88
C LEU A 286 -7.49 3.29 -14.78
N GLN A 287 -8.74 2.82 -14.79
CA GLN A 287 -9.93 3.68 -14.81
C GLN A 287 -10.42 4.06 -13.42
N GLY A 288 -10.10 3.26 -12.40
CA GLY A 288 -10.47 3.50 -11.01
C GLY A 288 -9.64 4.55 -10.27
N GLY A 289 -8.66 5.15 -10.95
CA GLY A 289 -7.82 6.20 -10.37
C GLY A 289 -6.75 5.67 -9.39
N PHE A 290 -6.24 4.45 -9.64
CA PHE A 290 -5.20 3.80 -8.84
C PHE A 290 -3.83 3.80 -9.54
N THR A 291 -3.63 4.64 -10.56
CA THR A 291 -2.31 4.84 -11.16
C THR A 291 -1.48 5.84 -10.35
N HIS A 292 -0.15 5.76 -10.49
CA HIS A 292 0.76 6.70 -9.84
C HIS A 292 0.52 8.15 -10.29
N LEU A 293 0.08 8.36 -11.53
CA LEU A 293 -0.28 9.68 -12.05
C LEU A 293 -1.54 10.22 -11.39
N ASP A 294 -2.57 9.38 -11.18
CA ASP A 294 -3.81 9.79 -10.49
C ASP A 294 -3.54 10.12 -9.03
N MET A 295 -2.71 9.33 -8.37
CA MET A 295 -2.24 9.61 -7.01
C MET A 295 -1.53 10.97 -6.95
N ALA A 296 -0.60 11.22 -7.86
CA ALA A 296 0.15 12.48 -7.90
C ALA A 296 -0.75 13.70 -8.14
N ARG A 297 -1.70 13.62 -9.08
CA ARG A 297 -2.68 14.70 -9.33
C ARG A 297 -3.51 15.03 -8.09
N LYS A 298 -3.95 14.02 -7.33
CA LYS A 298 -4.66 14.22 -6.07
C LYS A 298 -3.80 14.89 -5.00
N TYR A 299 -2.52 14.51 -4.90
CA TYR A 299 -1.59 15.18 -3.99
C TYR A 299 -1.30 16.62 -4.41
N LEU A 300 -1.16 16.90 -5.72
CA LEU A 300 -0.95 18.26 -6.23
C LEU A 300 -2.07 19.21 -5.81
N ALA A 301 -3.33 18.78 -5.89
CA ALA A 301 -4.45 19.58 -5.41
C ALA A 301 -4.35 19.90 -3.89
N TYR A 302 -3.87 18.95 -3.08
CA TYR A 302 -3.63 19.21 -1.67
C TYR A 302 -2.42 20.13 -1.44
N TYR A 303 -1.36 20.02 -2.24
CA TYR A 303 -0.22 20.93 -2.16
C TYR A 303 -0.63 22.36 -2.49
N GLU A 304 -1.39 22.57 -3.57
CA GLU A 304 -1.94 23.89 -3.93
C GLU A 304 -2.79 24.47 -2.81
N LYS A 305 -3.65 23.66 -2.20
CA LYS A 305 -4.48 24.09 -1.06
C LYS A 305 -3.63 24.53 0.13
N VAL A 306 -2.62 23.76 0.51
CA VAL A 306 -1.73 24.10 1.64
C VAL A 306 -0.88 25.33 1.32
N LEU A 307 -0.44 25.50 0.07
CA LEU A 307 0.27 26.70 -0.36
C LEU A 307 -0.59 27.96 -0.27
N ALA A 308 -1.87 27.86 -0.61
CA ALA A 308 -2.79 28.98 -0.59
C ALA A 308 -3.27 29.35 0.82
N THR A 309 -3.51 28.35 1.70
CA THR A 309 -4.21 28.56 2.97
C THR A 309 -3.43 28.13 4.21
N GLY A 310 -2.27 27.49 4.05
CA GLY A 310 -1.48 26.91 5.14
C GLY A 310 -2.05 25.60 5.70
N ARG A 311 -3.26 25.18 5.29
CA ARG A 311 -3.97 24.01 5.87
C ARG A 311 -4.85 23.27 4.87
N LEU A 312 -5.20 22.00 5.18
CA LEU A 312 -6.10 21.20 4.34
C LEU A 312 -7.58 21.47 4.66
N GLY A 313 -7.93 21.62 5.91
CA GLY A 313 -9.29 21.89 6.38
C GLY A 313 -9.56 23.38 6.62
N GLU A 314 -10.76 23.70 7.11
CA GLU A 314 -11.13 25.05 7.57
C GLU A 314 -10.51 25.37 8.93
N ALA A 315 -10.56 26.66 9.32
CA ALA A 315 -9.91 27.12 10.55
C ALA A 315 -10.44 26.43 11.82
N ASN A 316 -11.71 26.09 11.82
CA ASN A 316 -12.42 25.50 12.96
C ASN A 316 -12.62 23.99 12.83
N ASP A 317 -12.06 23.35 11.81
CA ASP A 317 -12.17 21.90 11.67
C ASP A 317 -11.44 21.20 12.84
N PRO A 318 -12.03 20.13 13.38
CA PRO A 318 -11.40 19.39 14.45
C PRO A 318 -10.06 18.77 13.99
N VAL A 319 -9.10 18.75 14.90
CA VAL A 319 -7.82 18.08 14.64
C VAL A 319 -8.08 16.59 14.43
N PRO A 320 -7.56 15.97 13.36
CA PRO A 320 -7.72 14.55 13.14
C PRO A 320 -7.25 13.74 14.35
N GLN A 321 -8.12 12.86 14.83
CA GLN A 321 -7.86 12.02 16.01
C GLN A 321 -8.41 10.61 15.79
N THR A 322 -7.60 9.61 16.12
CA THR A 322 -8.08 8.21 16.13
C THR A 322 -9.24 8.05 17.10
N LYS A 323 -10.35 7.47 16.62
CA LYS A 323 -11.54 7.21 17.44
C LYS A 323 -11.16 6.44 18.72
N PRO A 324 -11.69 6.80 19.90
CA PRO A 324 -11.31 6.19 21.18
C PRO A 324 -11.48 4.67 21.23
N GLY A 325 -12.49 4.12 20.59
CA GLY A 325 -12.77 2.67 20.53
C GLY A 325 -12.07 1.93 19.39
N PHE A 326 -11.25 2.61 18.59
CA PHE A 326 -10.56 2.00 17.46
C PHE A 326 -9.28 1.29 17.92
N ASP A 327 -9.22 -0.01 17.75
CA ASP A 327 -8.01 -0.82 17.97
C ASP A 327 -7.52 -1.43 16.66
N ALA A 328 -6.40 -0.91 16.17
CA ALA A 328 -5.76 -1.37 14.93
C ALA A 328 -5.27 -2.82 14.98
N ASN A 329 -5.05 -3.38 16.18
CA ASN A 329 -4.54 -4.73 16.37
C ASN A 329 -5.64 -5.75 16.67
N ARG A 330 -6.87 -5.30 16.87
CA ARG A 330 -8.02 -6.19 17.08
C ARG A 330 -8.27 -7.01 15.82
N LEU A 331 -8.26 -8.33 15.98
CA LEU A 331 -8.61 -9.24 14.89
C LEU A 331 -10.12 -9.14 14.60
N LEU A 332 -10.45 -8.75 13.39
CA LEU A 332 -11.81 -8.72 12.90
C LEU A 332 -12.33 -10.14 12.61
N PRO A 333 -13.67 -10.36 12.54
CA PRO A 333 -14.26 -11.67 12.34
C PRO A 333 -13.71 -12.42 11.12
N TRP A 334 -13.63 -13.73 11.24
CA TRP A 334 -13.30 -14.66 10.16
C TRP A 334 -14.02 -15.96 10.46
N GLU A 335 -14.80 -16.45 9.52
CA GLU A 335 -15.56 -17.69 9.62
C GLU A 335 -14.94 -18.76 8.71
N ASP A 336 -14.83 -19.97 9.25
CA ASP A 336 -14.29 -21.14 8.57
C ASP A 336 -15.25 -21.73 7.52
#